data_a18e623007b97a431776ab95e16afc55
#
_entry.id   a18e623007b97a431776ab95e16afc55
#
_cell.length_a   1.000
_cell.length_b   1.000
_cell.length_c   1.000
_cell.angle_alpha   90.00
_cell.angle_beta   90.00
_cell.angle_gamma   90.00
#
_symmetry.space_group_name_H-M   'P 1'
#
loop_
_entity.id
_entity.type
_entity.pdbx_description
1 polymer ?
#
loop_
_entity_poly.entity_id
_entity_poly.type
_entity_poly.pdbx_seq_one_letter_code
_entity_poly.pdbx_strand_id
1 'polypeptide(L)'
;MCNPRRVCVNATEEIQAAWDRVVRRTVELSDCVSGEARIRQELDASVSSAALAALEHILDQGQDGWTAVPEGFRFDVEGGWVIYHVDDQSLEFVAIMQDIVQVTGDAEARLEGVLETAVTVEGEGRYYDDNWGNRTENDARRDAEADAKKKIDAARREQVRLAQEQAETAASDDIEAQARRRAEQHLAHEGAARRAELERQAAAHLETVGVRCRQEFNRVLALAYRDAVLAWARTNGGQDIQCNENGGVIEIEFMAER
;
A
#
# COMPACT_ATOMS: atom_id res chain seq x y z
N MET A 1 37.69 28.27 59.78
CA MET A 1 37.22 27.84 58.46
C MET A 1 37.20 29.05 57.58
N CYS A 2 38.13 29.21 56.62
CA CYS A 2 38.16 30.31 55.70
C CYS A 2 37.01 30.17 54.71
N ASN A 3 36.13 31.15 54.67
CA ASN A 3 34.99 31.13 53.74
C ASN A 3 35.43 31.79 52.44
N PRO A 4 35.35 31.11 51.26
CA PRO A 4 35.74 31.71 50.00
C PRO A 4 34.83 32.88 49.68
N ARG A 5 35.43 34.02 49.32
CA ARG A 5 34.72 35.16 48.75
C ARG A 5 34.45 34.94 47.27
N ARG A 6 33.30 35.38 46.80
CA ARG A 6 32.89 35.29 45.37
C ARG A 6 32.98 36.66 44.73
N VAL A 7 33.48 36.67 43.51
CA VAL A 7 33.42 37.77 42.57
C VAL A 7 32.50 37.38 41.43
N CYS A 8 31.45 38.17 41.24
CA CYS A 8 30.51 38.01 40.14
C CYS A 8 30.72 39.11 39.11
N VAL A 9 30.76 38.73 37.84
CA VAL A 9 30.87 39.67 36.72
C VAL A 9 29.66 39.41 35.78
N ASN A 10 28.82 40.44 35.62
CA ASN A 10 27.76 40.39 34.62
C ASN A 10 28.32 40.82 33.26
N ALA A 11 28.19 39.97 32.28
CA ALA A 11 28.55 40.25 30.89
C ALA A 11 27.31 40.15 29.99
N THR A 12 27.12 41.19 29.15
CA THR A 12 26.06 41.21 28.13
C THR A 12 26.75 41.31 26.77
N GLU A 13 26.37 40.45 25.85
CA GLU A 13 26.86 40.48 24.47
C GLU A 13 25.69 40.38 23.48
N GLU A 14 25.72 41.23 22.47
CA GLU A 14 24.83 41.13 21.33
C GLU A 14 25.36 40.04 20.38
N ILE A 15 24.56 39.02 20.19
CA ILE A 15 24.89 37.86 19.33
C ILE A 15 24.25 38.09 17.98
N GLN A 16 25.10 38.19 16.95
CA GLN A 16 24.67 38.11 15.57
C GLN A 16 25.35 36.87 14.95
N ALA A 17 24.54 35.86 14.60
CA ALA A 17 25.04 34.60 14.04
C ALA A 17 24.19 34.16 12.86
N ALA A 18 24.83 34.02 11.69
CA ALA A 18 24.21 33.36 10.57
C ALA A 18 24.27 31.83 10.76
N TRP A 19 23.22 31.14 10.33
CA TRP A 19 23.14 29.70 10.39
C TRP A 19 22.50 29.15 9.12
N ASP A 20 22.85 27.92 8.79
CA ASP A 20 22.17 27.14 7.75
C ASP A 20 21.94 25.69 8.23
N ARG A 21 20.94 25.03 7.67
CA ARG A 21 20.62 23.63 7.95
C ARG A 21 19.93 23.01 6.74
N VAL A 22 20.38 21.82 6.35
CA VAL A 22 19.73 21.01 5.32
C VAL A 22 18.81 20.02 6.02
N VAL A 23 17.54 20.04 5.63
CA VAL A 23 16.51 19.12 6.13
C VAL A 23 16.05 18.25 4.99
N ARG A 24 16.00 16.93 5.23
CA ARG A 24 15.48 15.95 4.28
C ARG A 24 14.31 15.21 4.89
N ARG A 25 13.33 14.91 4.05
CA ARG A 25 12.20 14.03 4.38
C ARG A 25 12.00 13.03 3.25
N THR A 26 11.72 11.78 3.63
CA THR A 26 11.41 10.68 2.72
C THR A 26 10.03 10.15 3.07
N VAL A 27 9.18 9.98 2.07
CA VAL A 27 7.86 9.37 2.21
C VAL A 27 7.82 8.11 1.35
N GLU A 28 7.36 7.00 1.94
CA GLU A 28 7.15 5.74 1.25
C GLU A 28 5.65 5.56 0.99
N LEU A 29 5.30 5.18 -0.24
CA LEU A 29 3.95 4.83 -0.63
C LEU A 29 3.95 3.46 -1.30
N SER A 30 2.85 2.73 -1.12
CA SER A 30 2.61 1.45 -1.80
C SER A 30 1.17 1.38 -2.29
N ASP A 31 0.98 0.72 -3.44
CA ASP A 31 -0.34 0.44 -4.00
C ASP A 31 -0.35 -0.95 -4.62
N CYS A 32 -1.53 -1.60 -4.56
CA CYS A 32 -1.76 -2.86 -5.23
C CYS A 32 -2.29 -2.58 -6.64
N VAL A 33 -1.54 -3.00 -7.65
CA VAL A 33 -1.92 -2.86 -9.05
C VAL A 33 -2.29 -4.21 -9.63
N SER A 34 -3.32 -4.23 -10.49
CA SER A 34 -3.76 -5.42 -11.20
C SER A 34 -3.77 -5.20 -12.71
N GLY A 35 -3.47 -6.25 -13.45
CA GLY A 35 -3.67 -6.36 -14.89
C GLY A 35 -4.64 -7.50 -15.19
N GLU A 36 -5.59 -7.26 -16.08
CA GLU A 36 -6.59 -8.22 -16.49
C GLU A 36 -6.53 -8.46 -18.00
N ALA A 37 -6.82 -9.69 -18.40
CA ALA A 37 -7.09 -10.05 -19.80
C ALA A 37 -8.41 -10.82 -19.87
N ARG A 38 -9.20 -10.51 -20.89
CA ARG A 38 -10.55 -11.07 -21.05
C ARG A 38 -10.75 -11.58 -22.45
N ILE A 39 -11.48 -12.68 -22.56
CA ILE A 39 -11.99 -13.20 -23.83
C ILE A 39 -13.43 -13.67 -23.62
N ARG A 40 -14.31 -13.32 -24.55
CA ARG A 40 -15.70 -13.74 -24.56
C ARG A 40 -15.93 -14.72 -25.71
N GLN A 41 -16.65 -15.80 -25.42
CA GLN A 41 -16.97 -16.85 -26.36
C GLN A 41 -18.46 -17.19 -26.23
N GLU A 42 -19.19 -17.13 -27.33
CA GLU A 42 -20.58 -17.61 -27.39
C GLU A 42 -20.60 -19.12 -27.21
N LEU A 43 -21.65 -19.64 -26.56
CA LEU A 43 -21.89 -21.06 -26.50
C LEU A 43 -22.25 -21.60 -27.89
N ASP A 44 -21.92 -22.85 -28.13
CA ASP A 44 -22.28 -23.54 -29.38
C ASP A 44 -23.82 -23.56 -29.54
N ALA A 45 -24.30 -23.18 -30.72
CA ALA A 45 -25.73 -23.18 -31.05
C ALA A 45 -26.39 -24.55 -30.97
N SER A 46 -25.59 -25.64 -30.84
CA SER A 46 -26.08 -27.00 -30.63
C SER A 46 -26.58 -27.26 -29.19
N VAL A 47 -26.30 -26.37 -28.24
CA VAL A 47 -26.83 -26.50 -26.86
C VAL A 47 -28.33 -26.25 -26.89
N SER A 48 -29.11 -27.28 -26.55
CA SER A 48 -30.57 -27.19 -26.58
C SER A 48 -31.13 -26.25 -25.52
N SER A 49 -32.25 -25.62 -25.80
CA SER A 49 -32.96 -24.73 -24.83
C SER A 49 -33.32 -25.45 -23.53
N ALA A 50 -33.58 -26.78 -23.60
CA ALA A 50 -33.85 -27.57 -22.40
C ALA A 50 -32.57 -27.74 -21.54
N ALA A 51 -31.40 -27.91 -22.17
CA ALA A 51 -30.12 -27.97 -21.46
C ALA A 51 -29.73 -26.61 -20.85
N LEU A 52 -30.02 -25.50 -21.56
CA LEU A 52 -29.79 -24.14 -21.01
C LEU A 52 -30.66 -23.87 -19.80
N ALA A 53 -31.96 -24.17 -19.85
CA ALA A 53 -32.83 -24.01 -18.69
C ALA A 53 -32.41 -24.90 -17.50
N ALA A 54 -31.94 -26.12 -17.74
CA ALA A 54 -31.38 -26.97 -16.70
C ALA A 54 -30.06 -26.40 -16.13
N LEU A 55 -29.20 -25.84 -17.00
CA LEU A 55 -27.95 -25.18 -16.60
C LEU A 55 -28.22 -24.01 -15.66
N GLU A 56 -29.10 -23.11 -16.05
CA GLU A 56 -29.48 -21.94 -15.23
C GLU A 56 -30.04 -22.37 -13.87
N HIS A 57 -30.89 -23.41 -13.85
CA HIS A 57 -31.42 -23.95 -12.61
C HIS A 57 -30.33 -24.53 -11.69
N ILE A 58 -29.36 -25.27 -12.24
CA ILE A 58 -28.22 -25.81 -11.47
C ILE A 58 -27.37 -24.68 -10.91
N LEU A 59 -27.06 -23.68 -11.72
CA LEU A 59 -26.23 -22.53 -11.32
C LEU A 59 -26.92 -21.68 -10.26
N ASP A 60 -28.23 -21.48 -10.35
CA ASP A 60 -29.04 -20.72 -9.36
C ASP A 60 -29.07 -21.41 -7.98
N GLN A 61 -28.94 -22.73 -7.96
CA GLN A 61 -28.83 -23.49 -6.70
C GLN A 61 -27.47 -23.35 -6.02
N GLY A 62 -26.51 -22.65 -6.62
CA GLY A 62 -25.16 -22.44 -6.08
C GLY A 62 -24.33 -23.72 -6.04
N GLN A 63 -24.62 -24.66 -6.93
CA GLN A 63 -23.93 -25.94 -6.98
C GLN A 63 -22.49 -25.78 -7.46
N ASP A 64 -21.56 -26.50 -6.85
CA ASP A 64 -20.17 -26.62 -7.28
C ASP A 64 -19.32 -25.35 -7.29
N GLY A 65 -19.64 -24.35 -6.42
CA GLY A 65 -18.82 -23.14 -6.26
C GLY A 65 -19.16 -22.00 -7.23
N TRP A 66 -20.20 -22.16 -8.03
CA TRP A 66 -20.74 -21.08 -8.85
C TRP A 66 -21.53 -20.10 -7.97
N THR A 67 -21.36 -18.81 -8.22
CA THR A 67 -22.02 -17.73 -7.48
C THR A 67 -22.77 -16.79 -8.43
N ALA A 68 -23.98 -16.40 -8.07
CA ALA A 68 -24.75 -15.42 -8.84
C ALA A 68 -24.07 -14.03 -8.76
N VAL A 69 -23.93 -13.39 -9.90
CA VAL A 69 -23.42 -12.02 -10.07
C VAL A 69 -24.42 -11.21 -10.93
N PRO A 70 -24.37 -9.88 -10.99
CA PRO A 70 -25.31 -9.09 -11.77
C PRO A 70 -25.38 -9.46 -13.25
N GLU A 71 -24.24 -9.92 -13.82
CA GLU A 71 -24.13 -10.28 -15.23
C GLU A 71 -24.48 -11.75 -15.52
N GLY A 72 -24.71 -12.58 -14.49
CA GLY A 72 -24.97 -14.02 -14.66
C GLY A 72 -24.42 -14.86 -13.52
N PHE A 73 -23.60 -15.87 -13.83
CA PHE A 73 -23.01 -16.78 -12.84
C PHE A 73 -21.49 -16.82 -12.98
N ARG A 74 -20.77 -16.70 -11.89
CA ARG A 74 -19.32 -16.64 -11.82
C ARG A 74 -18.75 -17.87 -11.10
N PHE A 75 -17.65 -18.39 -11.65
CA PHE A 75 -16.82 -19.42 -11.01
C PHE A 75 -15.36 -18.95 -10.96
N ASP A 76 -14.77 -18.97 -9.78
CA ASP A 76 -13.39 -18.55 -9.56
C ASP A 76 -12.44 -19.73 -9.66
N VAL A 77 -11.30 -19.53 -10.35
CA VAL A 77 -10.17 -20.43 -10.43
C VAL A 77 -8.88 -19.73 -10.02
N GLU A 78 -7.82 -20.47 -9.80
CA GLU A 78 -6.51 -19.86 -9.54
C GLU A 78 -6.06 -19.02 -10.74
N GLY A 79 -5.84 -17.72 -10.49
CA GLY A 79 -5.40 -16.75 -11.50
C GLY A 79 -6.51 -16.12 -12.34
N GLY A 80 -7.80 -16.36 -12.02
CA GLY A 80 -8.90 -15.75 -12.75
C GLY A 80 -10.27 -16.31 -12.46
N TRP A 81 -11.21 -16.13 -13.38
CA TRP A 81 -12.58 -16.63 -13.26
C TRP A 81 -13.25 -16.76 -14.63
N VAL A 82 -14.39 -17.41 -14.66
CA VAL A 82 -15.33 -17.41 -15.78
C VAL A 82 -16.67 -16.85 -15.34
N ILE A 83 -17.32 -16.10 -16.22
CA ILE A 83 -18.71 -15.66 -16.05
C ILE A 83 -19.54 -16.27 -17.18
N TYR A 84 -20.61 -16.99 -16.83
CA TYR A 84 -21.66 -17.35 -17.76
C TYR A 84 -22.69 -16.24 -17.79
N HIS A 85 -22.81 -15.55 -18.92
CA HIS A 85 -23.82 -14.53 -19.19
C HIS A 85 -25.10 -15.16 -19.71
N VAL A 86 -26.18 -15.05 -18.94
CA VAL A 86 -27.47 -15.67 -19.26
C VAL A 86 -28.11 -14.99 -20.46
N ASP A 87 -28.01 -13.67 -20.57
CA ASP A 87 -28.72 -12.86 -21.57
C ASP A 87 -28.32 -13.19 -23.02
N ASP A 88 -27.04 -13.47 -23.27
CA ASP A 88 -26.51 -13.75 -24.59
C ASP A 88 -25.84 -15.13 -24.72
N GLN A 89 -25.97 -15.95 -23.68
CA GLN A 89 -25.49 -17.34 -23.66
C GLN A 89 -24.00 -17.42 -23.98
N SER A 90 -23.19 -16.56 -23.36
CA SER A 90 -21.76 -16.52 -23.59
C SER A 90 -20.96 -16.77 -22.33
N LEU A 91 -19.71 -17.21 -22.50
CA LEU A 91 -18.71 -17.35 -21.45
C LEU A 91 -17.68 -16.24 -21.56
N GLU A 92 -17.45 -15.51 -20.51
CA GLU A 92 -16.34 -14.56 -20.38
C GLU A 92 -15.28 -15.13 -19.46
N PHE A 93 -14.11 -15.40 -20.02
CA PHE A 93 -12.94 -15.88 -19.28
C PHE A 93 -12.08 -14.66 -18.92
N VAL A 94 -11.70 -14.56 -17.68
CA VAL A 94 -10.86 -13.47 -17.18
C VAL A 94 -9.64 -14.04 -16.47
N ALA A 95 -8.46 -13.66 -16.93
CA ALA A 95 -7.21 -13.89 -16.20
C ALA A 95 -6.81 -12.60 -15.48
N ILE A 96 -6.35 -12.72 -14.24
CA ILE A 96 -5.90 -11.58 -13.42
C ILE A 96 -4.51 -11.85 -12.86
N MET A 97 -3.68 -10.81 -12.93
CA MET A 97 -2.37 -10.76 -12.26
C MET A 97 -2.32 -9.55 -11.35
N GLN A 98 -1.71 -9.70 -10.18
CA GLN A 98 -1.62 -8.63 -9.19
C GLN A 98 -0.20 -8.52 -8.66
N ASP A 99 0.20 -7.29 -8.31
CA ASP A 99 1.49 -7.01 -7.69
C ASP A 99 1.39 -5.76 -6.81
N ILE A 100 2.37 -5.59 -5.91
CA ILE A 100 2.48 -4.43 -5.04
C ILE A 100 3.63 -3.56 -5.56
N VAL A 101 3.32 -2.32 -5.92
CA VAL A 101 4.30 -1.30 -6.29
C VAL A 101 4.62 -0.47 -5.05
N GLN A 102 5.91 -0.37 -4.73
CA GLN A 102 6.41 0.45 -3.63
C GLN A 102 7.36 1.50 -4.18
N VAL A 103 7.18 2.74 -3.77
CA VAL A 103 7.99 3.88 -4.21
C VAL A 103 8.34 4.78 -3.04
N THR A 104 9.41 5.55 -3.23
CA THR A 104 9.82 6.61 -2.30
C THR A 104 9.79 7.96 -2.98
N GLY A 105 9.45 8.98 -2.22
CA GLY A 105 9.58 10.38 -2.62
C GLY A 105 10.44 11.13 -1.62
N ASP A 106 11.48 11.79 -2.09
CA ASP A 106 12.41 12.55 -1.28
C ASP A 106 12.22 14.04 -1.50
N ALA A 107 12.27 14.82 -0.43
CA ALA A 107 12.37 16.27 -0.50
C ALA A 107 13.47 16.77 0.42
N GLU A 108 14.18 17.80 -0.05
CA GLU A 108 15.25 18.47 0.68
C GLU A 108 15.02 19.98 0.62
N ALA A 109 15.20 20.64 1.75
CA ALA A 109 15.21 22.08 1.83
C ALA A 109 16.43 22.57 2.61
N ARG A 110 17.05 23.65 2.13
CA ARG A 110 18.07 24.37 2.86
C ARG A 110 17.41 25.55 3.58
N LEU A 111 17.50 25.51 4.89
CA LEU A 111 16.98 26.56 5.77
C LEU A 111 18.15 27.45 6.18
N GLU A 112 17.98 28.75 6.05
CA GLU A 112 19.01 29.75 6.38
C GLU A 112 18.37 30.86 7.23
N GLY A 113 19.15 31.41 8.14
CA GLY A 113 18.68 32.50 8.96
C GLY A 113 19.82 33.27 9.62
N VAL A 114 19.48 34.42 10.18
CA VAL A 114 20.35 35.22 11.02
C VAL A 114 19.68 35.33 12.37
N LEU A 115 20.41 34.96 13.43
CA LEU A 115 19.98 35.12 14.80
C LEU A 115 20.54 36.47 15.31
N GLU A 116 19.66 37.34 15.79
CA GLU A 116 20.01 38.59 16.46
C GLU A 116 19.38 38.53 17.84
N THR A 117 20.22 38.45 18.88
CA THR A 117 19.76 38.42 20.29
C THR A 117 20.81 38.93 21.22
N ALA A 118 20.40 39.45 22.36
CA ALA A 118 21.30 39.84 23.45
C ALA A 118 21.29 38.76 24.53
N VAL A 119 22.46 38.34 24.96
CA VAL A 119 22.63 37.36 26.03
C VAL A 119 23.36 38.00 27.19
N THR A 120 22.75 37.91 28.38
CA THR A 120 23.33 38.37 29.65
C THR A 120 23.64 37.14 30.49
N VAL A 121 24.87 37.05 30.97
CA VAL A 121 25.32 35.94 31.84
C VAL A 121 26.09 36.50 33.02
N GLU A 122 26.08 35.74 34.12
CA GLU A 122 26.90 36.00 35.30
C GLU A 122 28.05 35.00 35.35
N GLY A 123 29.28 35.49 35.32
CA GLY A 123 30.50 34.73 35.57
C GLY A 123 30.89 34.77 37.04
N GLU A 124 31.43 33.70 37.58
CA GLU A 124 31.80 33.53 38.98
C GLU A 124 33.27 33.19 39.14
N GLY A 125 33.94 33.94 40.04
CA GLY A 125 35.32 33.63 40.48
C GLY A 125 35.41 33.61 41.99
N ARG A 126 36.40 32.95 42.54
CA ARG A 126 36.59 32.80 44.00
C ARG A 126 37.99 33.10 44.43
N TYR A 127 38.14 33.75 45.59
CA TYR A 127 39.41 34.00 46.26
C TYR A 127 39.25 33.91 47.80
N TYR A 128 40.37 33.93 48.53
CA TYR A 128 40.39 33.89 50.00
C TYR A 128 41.09 35.15 50.55
N ASP A 129 40.52 35.80 51.53
CA ASP A 129 41.05 37.03 52.13
C ASP A 129 42.40 36.85 52.81
N ASP A 130 42.71 35.66 53.27
CA ASP A 130 43.96 35.28 53.94
C ASP A 130 45.05 34.87 52.94
N ASN A 131 44.85 35.17 51.64
CA ASN A 131 45.75 34.80 50.53
C ASN A 131 46.02 33.30 50.43
N TRP A 132 45.16 32.43 51.00
CA TRP A 132 45.27 31.00 50.93
C TRP A 132 45.19 30.54 49.47
N GLY A 133 46.20 29.78 49.03
CA GLY A 133 46.31 29.34 47.65
C GLY A 133 46.86 30.39 46.66
N ASN A 134 47.46 31.53 47.17
CA ASN A 134 48.03 32.62 46.38
C ASN A 134 47.10 33.20 45.28
N ARG A 135 45.79 33.17 45.51
CA ARG A 135 44.81 33.76 44.63
C ARG A 135 44.33 35.12 45.14
N THR A 136 44.50 36.12 44.29
CA THR A 136 44.07 37.50 44.58
C THR A 136 42.63 37.73 44.08
N GLU A 137 41.99 38.84 44.55
CA GLU A 137 40.73 39.29 44.02
C GLU A 137 40.78 39.56 42.51
N ASN A 138 41.92 40.04 41.98
CA ASN A 138 42.12 40.25 40.56
C ASN A 138 42.13 38.96 39.78
N ASP A 139 42.69 37.88 40.33
CA ASP A 139 42.69 36.58 39.71
C ASP A 139 41.26 36.00 39.67
N ALA A 140 40.51 36.15 40.76
CA ALA A 140 39.10 35.76 40.81
C ALA A 140 38.22 36.54 39.82
N ARG A 141 38.53 37.81 39.58
CA ARG A 141 37.85 38.64 38.60
C ARG A 141 38.14 38.16 37.17
N ARG A 142 39.41 37.85 36.85
CA ARG A 142 39.76 37.25 35.53
C ARG A 142 39.08 35.90 35.29
N ASP A 143 39.01 35.07 36.33
CA ASP A 143 38.30 33.81 36.27
C ASP A 143 36.80 34.01 36.03
N ALA A 144 36.16 34.99 36.70
CA ALA A 144 34.79 35.34 36.49
C ALA A 144 34.52 35.87 35.06
N GLU A 145 35.43 36.71 34.52
CA GLU A 145 35.34 37.17 33.11
C GLU A 145 35.49 36.02 32.13
N ALA A 146 36.43 35.07 32.37
CA ALA A 146 36.61 33.90 31.55
C ALA A 146 35.42 32.93 31.62
N ASP A 147 34.80 32.77 32.78
CA ASP A 147 33.61 31.98 32.99
C ASP A 147 32.40 32.60 32.26
N ALA A 148 32.22 33.93 32.38
CA ALA A 148 31.19 34.67 31.67
C ALA A 148 31.31 34.48 30.14
N LYS A 149 32.55 34.58 29.59
CA LYS A 149 32.80 34.36 28.17
C LYS A 149 32.43 32.96 27.72
N LYS A 150 32.81 31.92 28.49
CA LYS A 150 32.43 30.53 28.21
C LYS A 150 30.90 30.33 28.20
N LYS A 151 30.21 30.95 29.14
CA LYS A 151 28.74 30.94 29.24
C LYS A 151 28.07 31.63 28.05
N ILE A 152 28.63 32.78 27.59
CA ILE A 152 28.16 33.46 26.38
C ILE A 152 28.33 32.55 25.13
N ASP A 153 29.52 31.95 24.97
CA ASP A 153 29.77 31.04 23.84
C ASP A 153 28.84 29.79 23.85
N ALA A 154 28.51 29.29 25.04
CA ALA A 154 27.57 28.20 25.21
C ALA A 154 26.13 28.63 24.86
N ALA A 155 25.72 29.82 25.38
CA ALA A 155 24.41 30.38 25.10
C ALA A 155 24.22 30.70 23.60
N ARG A 156 25.28 31.26 22.94
CA ARG A 156 25.27 31.47 21.48
C ARG A 156 24.96 30.19 20.72
N ARG A 157 25.68 29.09 21.02
CA ARG A 157 25.46 27.79 20.37
C ARG A 157 24.05 27.24 20.59
N GLU A 158 23.55 27.40 21.83
CA GLU A 158 22.21 26.95 22.18
C GLU A 158 21.12 27.78 21.47
N GLN A 159 21.28 29.08 21.38
CA GLN A 159 20.32 29.94 20.66
C GLN A 159 20.29 29.64 19.16
N VAL A 160 21.45 29.39 18.53
CA VAL A 160 21.52 28.96 17.13
C VAL A 160 20.84 27.58 16.93
N ARG A 161 21.07 26.63 17.83
CA ARG A 161 20.40 25.33 17.80
C ARG A 161 18.89 25.45 17.88
N LEU A 162 18.39 26.28 18.81
CA LEU A 162 16.96 26.52 18.95
C LEU A 162 16.34 27.19 17.72
N ALA A 163 17.04 28.16 17.13
CA ALA A 163 16.59 28.82 15.90
C ALA A 163 16.51 27.84 14.73
N GLN A 164 17.50 26.96 14.59
CA GLN A 164 17.50 25.89 13.58
C GLN A 164 16.34 24.90 13.78
N GLU A 165 16.08 24.47 15.03
CA GLU A 165 14.99 23.56 15.36
C GLU A 165 13.61 24.19 15.11
N GLN A 166 13.44 25.48 15.45
CA GLN A 166 12.20 26.20 15.17
C GLN A 166 11.95 26.31 13.67
N ALA A 167 12.99 26.63 12.88
CA ALA A 167 12.89 26.72 11.43
C ALA A 167 12.59 25.35 10.79
N GLU A 168 13.24 24.28 11.30
CA GLU A 168 12.94 22.90 10.85
C GLU A 168 11.50 22.51 11.13
N THR A 169 11.01 22.81 12.34
CA THR A 169 9.63 22.52 12.72
C THR A 169 8.64 23.27 11.83
N ALA A 170 8.90 24.57 11.58
CA ALA A 170 8.05 25.38 10.73
C ALA A 170 8.01 24.93 9.27
N ALA A 171 9.12 24.39 8.75
CA ALA A 171 9.23 23.91 7.35
C ALA A 171 8.90 22.42 7.18
N SER A 172 8.76 21.67 8.28
CA SER A 172 8.60 20.20 8.23
C SER A 172 7.43 19.76 7.38
N ASP A 173 6.26 20.36 7.60
CA ASP A 173 5.02 19.98 6.90
C ASP A 173 5.11 20.25 5.39
N ASP A 174 5.72 21.35 5.00
CA ASP A 174 5.91 21.71 3.60
C ASP A 174 6.89 20.76 2.89
N ILE A 175 7.98 20.40 3.56
CA ILE A 175 8.99 19.47 3.02
C ILE A 175 8.38 18.07 2.91
N GLU A 176 7.63 17.62 3.92
CA GLU A 176 6.93 16.33 3.88
C GLU A 176 5.87 16.31 2.78
N ALA A 177 5.09 17.37 2.62
CA ALA A 177 4.11 17.48 1.54
C ALA A 177 4.77 17.43 0.15
N GLN A 178 5.97 18.02 -0.02
CA GLN A 178 6.73 17.91 -1.27
C GLN A 178 7.24 16.48 -1.51
N ALA A 179 7.76 15.82 -0.47
CA ALA A 179 8.19 14.42 -0.55
C ALA A 179 7.01 13.51 -0.94
N ARG A 180 5.85 13.70 -0.32
CA ARG A 180 4.62 12.98 -0.62
C ARG A 180 4.16 13.16 -2.06
N ARG A 181 4.12 14.39 -2.58
CA ARG A 181 3.76 14.65 -3.98
C ARG A 181 4.70 13.96 -4.97
N ARG A 182 5.98 13.90 -4.68
CA ARG A 182 6.95 13.16 -5.52
C ARG A 182 6.71 11.67 -5.44
N ALA A 183 6.46 11.12 -4.24
CA ALA A 183 6.10 9.72 -4.08
C ALA A 183 4.82 9.37 -4.85
N GLU A 184 3.78 10.21 -4.81
CA GLU A 184 2.54 10.04 -5.57
C GLU A 184 2.77 10.04 -7.08
N GLN A 185 3.61 10.95 -7.58
CA GLN A 185 3.99 11.00 -9.00
C GLN A 185 4.76 9.75 -9.43
N HIS A 186 5.72 9.28 -8.63
CA HIS A 186 6.44 8.05 -8.88
C HIS A 186 5.51 6.85 -8.85
N LEU A 187 4.59 6.78 -7.87
CA LEU A 187 3.62 5.70 -7.76
C LEU A 187 2.69 5.65 -8.97
N ALA A 188 2.20 6.80 -9.44
CA ALA A 188 1.37 6.87 -10.63
C ALA A 188 2.12 6.38 -11.88
N HIS A 189 3.39 6.76 -12.04
CA HIS A 189 4.21 6.36 -13.19
C HIS A 189 4.57 4.88 -13.16
N GLU A 190 5.15 4.41 -12.06
CA GLU A 190 5.56 3.01 -11.87
C GLU A 190 4.33 2.08 -11.85
N GLY A 191 3.24 2.52 -11.20
CA GLY A 191 1.97 1.78 -11.19
C GLY A 191 1.37 1.60 -12.58
N ALA A 192 1.42 2.63 -13.44
CA ALA A 192 0.95 2.52 -14.83
C ALA A 192 1.83 1.55 -15.64
N ALA A 193 3.15 1.65 -15.52
CA ALA A 193 4.09 0.76 -16.19
C ALA A 193 3.90 -0.70 -15.73
N ARG A 194 3.75 -0.91 -14.42
CA ARG A 194 3.53 -2.26 -13.86
C ARG A 194 2.19 -2.84 -14.26
N ARG A 195 1.13 -2.03 -14.31
CA ARG A 195 -0.19 -2.46 -14.81
C ARG A 195 -0.13 -2.95 -16.23
N ALA A 196 0.52 -2.20 -17.13
CA ALA A 196 0.68 -2.62 -18.53
C ALA A 196 1.48 -3.93 -18.68
N GLU A 197 2.45 -4.18 -17.80
CA GLU A 197 3.17 -5.46 -17.75
C GLU A 197 2.29 -6.59 -17.25
N LEU A 198 1.52 -6.36 -16.17
CA LEU A 198 0.59 -7.35 -15.63
C LEU A 198 -0.52 -7.70 -16.62
N GLU A 199 -1.02 -6.75 -17.40
CA GLU A 199 -1.98 -7.00 -18.49
C GLU A 199 -1.39 -7.94 -19.56
N ARG A 200 -0.13 -7.73 -19.96
CA ARG A 200 0.57 -8.64 -20.89
C ARG A 200 0.74 -10.03 -20.29
N GLN A 201 1.10 -10.13 -19.01
CA GLN A 201 1.22 -11.40 -18.30
C GLN A 201 -0.13 -12.10 -18.16
N ALA A 202 -1.20 -11.36 -17.82
CA ALA A 202 -2.55 -11.89 -17.78
C ALA A 202 -3.01 -12.41 -19.15
N ALA A 203 -2.71 -11.68 -20.24
CA ALA A 203 -3.01 -12.13 -21.59
C ALA A 203 -2.27 -13.44 -21.96
N ALA A 204 -1.00 -13.57 -21.57
CA ALA A 204 -0.25 -14.81 -21.78
C ALA A 204 -0.78 -15.97 -20.93
N HIS A 205 -1.37 -15.67 -19.76
CA HIS A 205 -1.91 -16.68 -18.85
C HIS A 205 -3.38 -17.06 -19.12
N LEU A 206 -4.07 -16.25 -19.95
CA LEU A 206 -5.50 -16.39 -20.24
C LEU A 206 -5.85 -17.77 -20.82
N GLU A 207 -4.99 -18.36 -21.65
CA GLU A 207 -5.20 -19.70 -22.20
C GLU A 207 -5.25 -20.75 -21.09
N THR A 208 -4.31 -20.71 -20.14
CA THR A 208 -4.25 -21.65 -19.01
C THR A 208 -5.48 -21.52 -18.10
N VAL A 209 -5.86 -20.30 -17.78
CA VAL A 209 -7.08 -20.01 -16.99
C VAL A 209 -8.31 -20.48 -17.76
N GLY A 210 -8.39 -20.18 -19.06
CA GLY A 210 -9.49 -20.57 -19.92
C GLY A 210 -9.70 -22.07 -20.01
N VAL A 211 -8.62 -22.87 -20.03
CA VAL A 211 -8.72 -24.35 -20.00
C VAL A 211 -9.34 -24.84 -18.70
N ARG A 212 -8.88 -24.33 -17.55
CA ARG A 212 -9.44 -24.69 -16.23
C ARG A 212 -10.92 -24.28 -16.12
N CYS A 213 -11.22 -23.05 -16.50
CA CYS A 213 -12.60 -22.54 -16.49
C CYS A 213 -13.55 -23.38 -17.38
N ARG A 214 -13.09 -23.76 -18.60
CA ARG A 214 -13.87 -24.62 -19.50
C ARG A 214 -14.12 -26.01 -18.92
N GLN A 215 -13.14 -26.58 -18.24
CA GLN A 215 -13.30 -27.88 -17.59
C GLN A 215 -14.44 -27.82 -16.55
N GLU A 216 -14.45 -26.79 -15.70
CA GLU A 216 -15.49 -26.62 -14.69
C GLU A 216 -16.86 -26.31 -15.32
N PHE A 217 -16.92 -25.45 -16.32
CA PHE A 217 -18.16 -25.17 -17.04
C PHE A 217 -18.72 -26.40 -17.73
N ASN A 218 -17.87 -27.16 -18.44
CA ASN A 218 -18.30 -28.39 -19.13
C ASN A 218 -18.82 -29.45 -18.15
N ARG A 219 -18.26 -29.49 -16.93
CA ARG A 219 -18.76 -30.38 -15.87
C ARG A 219 -20.20 -30.04 -15.50
N VAL A 220 -20.51 -28.75 -15.27
CA VAL A 220 -21.87 -28.33 -14.96
C VAL A 220 -22.81 -28.47 -16.16
N LEU A 221 -22.32 -28.18 -17.36
CA LEU A 221 -23.08 -28.38 -18.60
C LEU A 221 -23.45 -29.86 -18.84
N ALA A 222 -22.55 -30.78 -18.51
CA ALA A 222 -22.84 -32.21 -18.58
C ALA A 222 -23.98 -32.62 -17.63
N LEU A 223 -23.99 -32.07 -16.41
CA LEU A 223 -25.11 -32.24 -15.47
C LEU A 223 -26.43 -31.67 -16.03
N ALA A 224 -26.36 -30.52 -16.67
CA ALA A 224 -27.52 -29.88 -17.29
C ALA A 224 -28.09 -30.75 -18.44
N TYR A 225 -27.23 -31.30 -19.28
CA TYR A 225 -27.67 -32.26 -20.32
C TYR A 225 -28.29 -33.50 -19.70
N ARG A 226 -27.68 -34.08 -18.64
CA ARG A 226 -28.26 -35.21 -17.92
C ARG A 226 -29.68 -34.92 -17.47
N ASP A 227 -29.86 -33.77 -16.79
CA ASP A 227 -31.16 -33.41 -16.22
C ASP A 227 -32.20 -33.13 -17.33
N ALA A 228 -31.80 -32.51 -18.43
CA ALA A 228 -32.65 -32.25 -19.58
C ALA A 228 -33.10 -33.57 -20.24
N VAL A 229 -32.21 -34.53 -20.41
CA VAL A 229 -32.53 -35.87 -20.99
C VAL A 229 -33.43 -36.67 -20.05
N LEU A 230 -33.16 -36.64 -18.74
CA LEU A 230 -34.01 -37.32 -17.75
C LEU A 230 -35.41 -36.70 -17.71
N ALA A 231 -35.54 -35.37 -17.78
CA ALA A 231 -36.83 -34.67 -17.85
C ALA A 231 -37.58 -35.06 -19.13
N TRP A 232 -36.91 -35.08 -20.26
CA TRP A 232 -37.46 -35.49 -21.54
C TRP A 232 -37.97 -36.97 -21.51
N ALA A 233 -37.14 -37.90 -21.01
CA ALA A 233 -37.51 -39.31 -20.90
C ALA A 233 -38.79 -39.49 -20.05
N ARG A 234 -38.86 -38.80 -18.87
CA ARG A 234 -40.05 -38.86 -17.99
C ARG A 234 -41.28 -38.33 -18.68
N THR A 235 -41.16 -37.22 -19.43
CA THR A 235 -42.29 -36.57 -20.10
C THR A 235 -42.83 -37.42 -21.30
N ASN A 236 -41.93 -38.22 -21.93
CA ASN A 236 -42.28 -39.03 -23.08
C ASN A 236 -42.54 -40.53 -22.76
N GLY A 237 -42.89 -40.83 -21.49
CA GLY A 237 -43.28 -42.19 -21.09
C GLY A 237 -42.12 -43.16 -20.95
N GLY A 238 -40.92 -42.69 -20.74
CA GLY A 238 -39.76 -43.51 -20.48
C GLY A 238 -39.91 -44.34 -19.20
N GLN A 239 -39.74 -45.66 -19.28
CA GLN A 239 -39.75 -46.58 -18.15
C GLN A 239 -38.35 -47.11 -17.88
N ASP A 240 -38.09 -47.57 -16.65
CA ASP A 240 -36.81 -48.14 -16.22
C ASP A 240 -35.58 -47.26 -16.52
N ILE A 241 -35.71 -45.97 -16.20
CA ILE A 241 -34.65 -44.96 -16.43
C ILE A 241 -33.46 -45.26 -15.51
N GLN A 242 -32.31 -45.61 -16.08
CA GLN A 242 -31.05 -45.82 -15.39
C GLN A 242 -30.07 -44.72 -15.80
N CYS A 243 -29.36 -44.15 -14.84
CA CYS A 243 -28.35 -43.15 -15.07
C CYS A 243 -27.06 -43.60 -14.35
N ASN A 244 -26.02 -43.84 -15.11
CA ASN A 244 -24.72 -44.26 -14.63
C ASN A 244 -23.69 -43.17 -14.95
N GLU A 245 -22.85 -42.83 -13.98
CA GLU A 245 -21.73 -41.93 -14.17
C GLU A 245 -20.43 -42.68 -13.93
N ASN A 246 -19.57 -42.74 -14.94
CA ASN A 246 -18.28 -43.39 -14.85
C ASN A 246 -17.23 -42.60 -15.61
N GLY A 247 -16.18 -42.14 -14.90
CA GLY A 247 -15.04 -41.43 -15.50
C GLY A 247 -15.40 -40.13 -16.23
N GLY A 248 -16.46 -39.40 -15.79
CA GLY A 248 -16.92 -38.17 -16.44
C GLY A 248 -17.83 -38.40 -17.66
N VAL A 249 -18.19 -39.65 -17.93
CA VAL A 249 -19.20 -40.03 -18.96
C VAL A 249 -20.50 -40.31 -18.23
N ILE A 250 -21.58 -39.71 -18.68
CA ILE A 250 -22.94 -39.91 -18.17
C ILE A 250 -23.68 -40.76 -19.20
N GLU A 251 -24.06 -42.01 -18.80
CA GLU A 251 -24.86 -42.90 -19.61
C GLU A 251 -26.30 -42.94 -19.07
N ILE A 252 -27.26 -42.71 -19.96
CA ILE A 252 -28.68 -42.72 -19.61
C ILE A 252 -29.37 -43.75 -20.50
N GLU A 253 -29.90 -44.80 -19.88
CA GLU A 253 -30.67 -45.84 -20.53
C GLU A 253 -32.13 -45.75 -20.09
N PHE A 254 -33.07 -45.90 -21.02
CA PHE A 254 -34.50 -45.95 -20.72
C PHE A 254 -35.25 -46.74 -21.81
N MET A 255 -36.36 -47.37 -21.41
CA MET A 255 -37.26 -48.01 -22.34
C MET A 255 -38.35 -46.99 -22.75
N ALA A 256 -38.50 -46.78 -24.06
CA ALA A 256 -39.60 -45.94 -24.60
C ALA A 256 -40.79 -46.83 -24.98
N GLU A 257 -41.98 -46.46 -24.50
CA GLU A 257 -43.21 -47.06 -25.05
C GLU A 257 -43.36 -46.66 -26.54
N ARG A 258 -43.63 -47.65 -27.36
CA ARG A 258 -43.88 -47.43 -28.80
C ARG A 258 -45.31 -47.01 -29.06
#